data_58beebd303a999ae076ea147283a10ff
#
_entry.id   58beebd303a999ae076ea147283a10ff
#
_cell.length_a   1.000
_cell.length_b   1.000
_cell.length_c   1.000
_cell.angle_alpha   90.00
_cell.angle_beta   90.00
_cell.angle_gamma   90.00
#
_symmetry.space_group_name_H-M   'P 1'
#
loop_
_entity.id
_entity.type
_entity.pdbx_description
1 polymer ?
#
loop_
_entity_poly.entity_id
_entity_poly.type
_entity_poly.pdbx_seq_one_letter_code
_entity_poly.pdbx_strand_id
1 'polypeptide(L)'
;MIGVTSKGILAIPYLEAFLHRPVVHANVHFGQLWSVGAAKASAFAGWGRRASGQRAKSIAARRGVAALMLEDGFVRSYGTAARAAPLSLVVDDVGIYYDSTTASALENLLASDQSLVPDEQGEALLADMVASKISKYNVGGQWDEPALRRPGKKVLVVDQTAGDLSVALGGGSPDT
;
A
#
# COMPACT_ATOMS: atom_id res chain seq x y z
N MET A 1 -3.18 -11.00 17.38
CA MET A 1 -3.83 -9.67 17.42
C MET A 1 -2.85 -8.63 16.93
N ILE A 2 -3.30 -7.67 16.14
CA ILE A 2 -2.48 -6.58 15.58
C ILE A 2 -2.92 -5.24 16.20
N GLY A 3 -1.96 -4.47 16.69
CA GLY A 3 -2.19 -3.10 17.18
C GLY A 3 -2.13 -2.10 16.03
N VAL A 4 -3.21 -1.38 15.76
CA VAL A 4 -3.30 -0.42 14.65
C VAL A 4 -3.15 1.00 15.19
N THR A 5 -2.22 1.76 14.64
CA THR A 5 -1.80 3.08 15.15
C THR A 5 -2.59 4.27 14.60
N SER A 6 -3.66 4.03 13.85
CA SER A 6 -4.51 5.08 13.27
C SER A 6 -5.99 4.67 13.31
N LYS A 7 -6.85 5.59 13.73
CA LYS A 7 -8.32 5.41 13.66
C LYS A 7 -8.81 5.26 12.22
N GLY A 8 -8.17 5.94 11.26
CA GLY A 8 -8.52 5.84 9.86
C GLY A 8 -8.26 4.43 9.29
N ILE A 9 -7.17 3.79 9.71
CA ILE A 9 -6.90 2.39 9.36
C ILE A 9 -7.93 1.47 10.03
N LEU A 10 -8.20 1.68 11.30
CA LEU A 10 -9.18 0.86 12.04
C LEU A 10 -10.59 0.94 11.44
N ALA A 11 -10.92 2.04 10.76
CA ALA A 11 -12.20 2.24 10.09
C ALA A 11 -12.29 1.56 8.71
N ILE A 12 -11.21 0.94 8.22
CA ILE A 12 -11.23 0.20 6.95
C ILE A 12 -12.15 -1.02 7.11
N PRO A 13 -13.19 -1.14 6.28
CA PRO A 13 -14.04 -2.34 6.29
C PRO A 13 -13.22 -3.61 6.06
N TYR A 14 -13.57 -4.67 6.77
CA TYR A 14 -12.94 -5.99 6.64
C TYR A 14 -11.43 -6.03 6.94
N LEU A 15 -10.89 -5.05 7.68
CA LEU A 15 -9.46 -4.97 7.99
C LEU A 15 -8.92 -6.27 8.62
N GLU A 16 -9.67 -6.92 9.49
CA GLU A 16 -9.29 -8.19 10.10
C GLU A 16 -9.17 -9.33 9.08
N ALA A 17 -10.00 -9.31 8.05
CA ALA A 17 -9.91 -10.27 6.95
C ALA A 17 -8.64 -10.05 6.12
N PHE A 18 -8.29 -8.79 5.79
CA PHE A 18 -7.04 -8.47 5.10
C PHE A 18 -5.80 -8.86 5.90
N LEU A 19 -5.84 -8.68 7.22
CA LEU A 19 -4.70 -8.96 8.09
C LEU A 19 -4.71 -10.40 8.64
N HIS A 20 -5.75 -11.19 8.38
CA HIS A 20 -5.96 -12.54 8.90
C HIS A 20 -5.83 -12.65 10.43
N ARG A 21 -6.08 -11.55 11.14
CA ARG A 21 -5.94 -11.46 12.60
C ARG A 21 -6.87 -10.40 13.17
N PRO A 22 -7.36 -10.58 14.40
CA PRO A 22 -8.08 -9.54 15.13
C PRO A 22 -7.23 -8.27 15.29
N VAL A 23 -7.87 -7.11 15.18
CA VAL A 23 -7.22 -5.81 15.31
C VAL A 23 -7.69 -5.06 16.54
N VAL A 24 -6.85 -4.18 17.08
CA VAL A 24 -7.15 -3.30 18.19
C VAL A 24 -6.50 -1.94 17.95
N HIS A 25 -7.16 -0.86 18.37
CA HIS A 25 -6.53 0.44 18.31
C HIS A 25 -5.37 0.54 19.30
N ALA A 26 -4.17 0.75 18.79
CA ALA A 26 -2.99 1.05 19.58
C ALA A 26 -2.98 2.54 19.94
N ASN A 27 -3.75 2.91 20.98
CA ASN A 27 -3.78 4.28 21.45
C ASN A 27 -2.45 4.60 22.15
N VAL A 28 -1.71 5.55 21.59
CA VAL A 28 -0.40 5.98 22.11
C VAL A 28 -0.51 7.39 22.63
N HIS A 29 -0.22 7.58 23.91
CA HIS A 29 -0.13 8.90 24.54
C HIS A 29 1.25 9.06 25.17
N PHE A 30 1.96 10.16 24.91
CA PHE A 30 3.35 10.39 25.38
C PHE A 30 4.29 9.19 25.15
N GLY A 31 4.15 8.50 24.01
CA GLY A 31 4.98 7.34 23.66
C GLY A 31 4.62 6.04 24.40
N GLN A 32 3.62 6.02 25.27
CA GLN A 32 3.15 4.83 25.97
C GLN A 32 1.85 4.28 25.38
N LEU A 33 1.72 2.94 25.38
CA LEU A 33 0.49 2.25 24.97
C LEU A 33 -0.53 2.31 26.13
N TRP A 34 -1.67 2.93 25.87
CA TRP A 34 -2.76 3.04 26.85
C TRP A 34 -3.86 1.98 26.68
N SER A 35 -3.77 1.15 25.65
CA SER A 35 -4.75 0.09 25.40
C SER A 35 -4.26 -1.23 25.93
N VAL A 36 -5.00 -1.82 26.87
CA VAL A 36 -4.71 -3.18 27.40
C VAL A 36 -4.70 -4.23 26.30
N GLY A 37 -5.60 -4.13 25.30
CA GLY A 37 -5.61 -4.99 24.15
C GLY A 37 -4.33 -4.86 23.31
N ALA A 38 -3.87 -3.64 23.06
CA ALA A 38 -2.64 -3.38 22.32
C ALA A 38 -1.38 -3.88 23.06
N ALA A 39 -1.43 -4.01 24.39
CA ALA A 39 -0.35 -4.59 25.16
C ALA A 39 -0.10 -6.08 24.82
N LYS A 40 -1.10 -6.78 24.33
CA LYS A 40 -1.01 -8.20 23.91
C LYS A 40 -0.79 -8.37 22.40
N ALA A 41 -0.61 -7.26 21.66
CA ALA A 41 -0.42 -7.33 20.21
C ALA A 41 0.93 -7.99 19.86
N SER A 42 0.92 -8.89 18.90
CA SER A 42 2.09 -9.57 18.35
C SER A 42 2.67 -8.87 17.11
N ALA A 43 2.05 -7.79 16.66
CA ALA A 43 2.54 -6.91 15.61
C ALA A 43 1.84 -5.54 15.72
N PHE A 44 2.45 -4.52 15.11
CA PHE A 44 1.84 -3.19 15.01
C PHE A 44 1.77 -2.76 13.54
N ALA A 45 0.60 -2.23 13.14
CA ALA A 45 0.35 -1.80 11.78
C ALA A 45 0.12 -0.27 11.71
N GLY A 46 0.64 0.32 10.62
CA GLY A 46 0.48 1.72 10.30
C GLY A 46 0.60 1.96 8.80
N TRP A 47 0.24 3.15 8.33
CA TRP A 47 0.20 3.46 6.90
C TRP A 47 1.58 3.86 6.40
N GLY A 48 2.22 3.03 5.60
CA GLY A 48 3.48 3.24 4.92
C GLY A 48 4.50 4.07 5.70
N ARG A 49 5.04 5.09 5.09
CA ARG A 49 5.99 6.04 5.71
C ARG A 49 5.31 7.23 6.41
N ARG A 50 3.99 7.27 6.46
CA ARG A 50 3.23 8.30 7.18
C ARG A 50 3.42 8.20 8.70
N ALA A 51 2.97 9.20 9.44
CA ALA A 51 3.12 9.26 10.89
C ALA A 51 2.59 8.02 11.64
N SER A 52 1.53 7.37 11.12
CA SER A 52 1.02 6.12 11.70
C SER A 52 1.99 4.96 11.48
N GLY A 53 2.60 4.82 10.29
CA GLY A 53 3.63 3.82 10.01
C GLY A 53 4.86 4.01 10.90
N GLN A 54 5.33 5.27 11.04
CA GLN A 54 6.47 5.56 11.91
C GLN A 54 6.18 5.20 13.38
N ARG A 55 4.95 5.49 13.86
CA ARG A 55 4.51 5.06 15.19
C ARG A 55 4.49 3.54 15.33
N ALA A 56 3.97 2.82 14.34
CA ALA A 56 3.94 1.37 14.35
C ALA A 56 5.36 0.79 14.43
N LYS A 57 6.28 1.26 13.59
CA LYS A 57 7.71 0.87 13.62
C LYS A 57 8.33 1.13 15.00
N SER A 58 8.14 2.32 15.55
CA SER A 58 8.71 2.69 16.85
C SER A 58 8.18 1.82 18.00
N ILE A 59 6.88 1.52 18.01
CA ILE A 59 6.29 0.66 19.05
C ILE A 59 6.78 -0.78 18.88
N ALA A 60 6.74 -1.30 17.67
CA ALA A 60 7.16 -2.65 17.34
C ALA A 60 8.62 -2.89 17.75
N ALA A 61 9.53 -1.98 17.41
CA ALA A 61 10.94 -2.05 17.79
C ALA A 61 11.12 -2.10 19.32
N ARG A 62 10.43 -1.23 20.08
CA ARG A 62 10.52 -1.24 21.55
C ARG A 62 9.98 -2.51 22.19
N ARG A 63 9.10 -3.22 21.49
CA ARG A 63 8.45 -4.44 22.00
C ARG A 63 9.04 -5.73 21.45
N GLY A 64 9.98 -5.64 20.51
CA GLY A 64 10.57 -6.82 19.86
C GLY A 64 9.55 -7.61 19.04
N VAL A 65 8.59 -6.94 18.39
CA VAL A 65 7.55 -7.56 17.55
C VAL A 65 7.57 -6.96 16.15
N ALA A 66 6.85 -7.57 15.21
CA ALA A 66 6.81 -7.11 13.82
C ALA A 66 6.10 -5.76 13.67
N ALA A 67 6.58 -4.95 12.73
CA ALA A 67 5.89 -3.78 12.21
C ALA A 67 5.31 -4.11 10.83
N LEU A 68 4.04 -3.79 10.60
CA LEU A 68 3.38 -3.99 9.31
C LEU A 68 3.09 -2.63 8.68
N MET A 69 3.65 -2.40 7.50
CA MET A 69 3.37 -1.22 6.70
C MET A 69 2.22 -1.52 5.75
N LEU A 70 1.16 -0.74 5.86
CA LEU A 70 -0.04 -0.88 5.04
C LEU A 70 -0.03 0.17 3.94
N GLU A 71 -0.54 -0.19 2.77
CA GLU A 71 -0.77 0.73 1.66
C GLU A 71 -1.96 0.26 0.83
N ASP A 72 -2.49 1.14 -0.02
CA ASP A 72 -3.51 0.77 -0.99
C ASP A 72 -3.00 -0.35 -1.90
N GLY A 73 -3.82 -1.36 -2.12
CA GLY A 73 -3.51 -2.42 -3.08
C GLY A 73 -3.42 -1.91 -4.52
N PHE A 74 -2.76 -2.67 -5.39
CA PHE A 74 -2.55 -2.30 -6.80
C PHE A 74 -3.88 -2.25 -7.58
N VAL A 75 -4.83 -3.12 -7.25
CA VAL A 75 -6.24 -3.03 -7.68
C VAL A 75 -7.06 -2.73 -6.42
N ARG A 76 -7.37 -1.47 -6.19
CA ARG A 76 -7.83 -1.03 -4.88
C ARG A 76 -9.35 -1.04 -4.71
N SER A 77 -10.08 -0.41 -5.62
CA SER A 77 -11.50 -0.14 -5.42
C SER A 77 -12.21 0.28 -6.70
N TYR A 78 -13.52 0.38 -6.61
CA TYR A 78 -14.32 1.14 -7.56
C TYR A 78 -14.60 2.52 -6.96
N GLY A 79 -13.90 3.54 -7.46
CA GLY A 79 -13.90 4.88 -6.88
C GLY A 79 -12.60 5.23 -6.13
N THR A 80 -12.38 6.53 -5.93
CA THR A 80 -11.18 7.04 -5.26
C THR A 80 -11.21 6.79 -3.75
N ALA A 81 -10.05 6.81 -3.12
CA ALA A 81 -9.84 6.51 -1.70
C ALA A 81 -10.81 7.21 -0.74
N ALA A 82 -11.19 8.44 -1.04
CA ALA A 82 -12.09 9.22 -0.19
C ALA A 82 -13.55 8.75 -0.23
N ARG A 83 -13.94 7.97 -1.23
CA ARG A 83 -15.34 7.61 -1.51
C ARG A 83 -15.62 6.11 -1.57
N ALA A 84 -14.57 5.28 -1.58
CA ALA A 84 -14.70 3.84 -1.74
C ALA A 84 -13.81 3.09 -0.76
N ALA A 85 -14.37 2.05 -0.14
CA ALA A 85 -13.61 1.11 0.68
C ALA A 85 -12.57 0.37 -0.15
N PRO A 86 -11.39 0.06 0.38
CA PRO A 86 -10.41 -0.77 -0.30
C PRO A 86 -10.93 -2.21 -0.42
N LEU A 87 -10.70 -2.81 -1.57
CA LEU A 87 -10.92 -4.22 -1.84
C LEU A 87 -9.62 -5.03 -1.77
N SER A 88 -8.49 -4.34 -1.71
CA SER A 88 -7.17 -4.93 -1.48
C SER A 88 -6.26 -3.97 -0.70
N LEU A 89 -5.32 -4.53 0.05
CA LEU A 89 -4.28 -3.82 0.78
C LEU A 89 -2.93 -4.48 0.51
N VAL A 90 -1.89 -3.66 0.38
CA VAL A 90 -0.52 -4.10 0.54
C VAL A 90 -0.23 -4.19 2.04
N VAL A 91 0.37 -5.30 2.46
CA VAL A 91 0.85 -5.53 3.83
C VAL A 91 2.30 -5.95 3.74
N ASP A 92 3.21 -5.13 4.24
CA ASP A 92 4.64 -5.34 4.14
C ASP A 92 5.26 -5.31 5.55
N ASP A 93 5.97 -6.36 5.92
CA ASP A 93 6.64 -6.52 7.21
C ASP A 93 8.16 -6.24 7.13
N VAL A 94 8.67 -5.92 5.97
CA VAL A 94 10.06 -5.54 5.69
C VAL A 94 10.19 -4.03 5.56
N GLY A 95 9.44 -3.43 4.61
CA GLY A 95 9.49 -2.01 4.32
C GLY A 95 8.21 -1.50 3.68
N ILE A 96 8.32 -0.80 2.56
CA ILE A 96 7.20 -0.45 1.69
C ILE A 96 7.72 -0.17 0.29
N TYR A 97 7.10 -0.70 -0.72
CA TYR A 97 7.58 -0.77 -2.11
C TYR A 97 7.94 0.58 -2.76
N TYR A 98 7.39 1.69 -2.30
CA TYR A 98 7.69 3.01 -2.86
C TYR A 98 8.85 3.75 -2.16
N ASP A 99 9.47 3.13 -1.15
CA ASP A 99 10.60 3.69 -0.42
C ASP A 99 11.90 3.04 -0.88
N SER A 100 12.62 3.67 -1.81
CA SER A 100 13.88 3.15 -2.35
C SER A 100 15.05 3.18 -1.35
N THR A 101 14.86 3.73 -0.15
CA THR A 101 15.91 3.81 0.87
C THR A 101 16.03 2.55 1.73
N THR A 102 15.04 1.65 1.66
CA THR A 102 15.01 0.39 2.41
C THR A 102 14.39 -0.71 1.55
N ALA A 103 14.83 -1.95 1.73
CA ALA A 103 14.18 -3.09 1.08
C ALA A 103 12.71 -3.19 1.45
N SER A 104 11.92 -3.80 0.58
CA SER A 104 10.52 -4.15 0.78
C SER A 104 10.29 -5.64 0.55
N ALA A 105 9.16 -6.17 1.02
CA ALA A 105 8.78 -7.54 0.75
C ALA A 105 8.60 -7.79 -0.76
N LEU A 106 8.08 -6.80 -1.50
CA LEU A 106 7.93 -6.88 -2.95
C LEU A 106 9.28 -6.97 -3.66
N GLU A 107 10.26 -6.12 -3.29
CA GLU A 107 11.61 -6.17 -3.87
C GLU A 107 12.30 -7.49 -3.58
N ASN A 108 12.18 -8.00 -2.35
CA ASN A 108 12.73 -9.30 -1.99
C ASN A 108 12.09 -10.43 -2.80
N LEU A 109 10.78 -10.37 -3.03
CA LEU A 109 10.08 -11.34 -3.88
C LEU A 109 10.58 -11.27 -5.33
N LEU A 110 10.70 -10.08 -5.91
CA LEU A 110 11.17 -9.87 -7.28
C LEU A 110 12.64 -10.29 -7.47
N ALA A 111 13.46 -10.12 -6.43
CA ALA A 111 14.86 -10.52 -6.45
C ALA A 111 15.09 -12.01 -6.12
N SER A 112 14.05 -12.73 -5.70
CA SER A 112 14.16 -14.15 -5.38
C SER A 112 14.27 -15.01 -6.64
N ASP A 113 14.94 -16.18 -6.52
CA ASP A 113 15.03 -17.16 -7.60
C ASP A 113 13.70 -17.91 -7.85
N GLN A 114 12.63 -17.52 -7.17
CA GLN A 114 11.32 -18.07 -7.44
C GLN A 114 10.87 -17.65 -8.85
N SER A 115 10.39 -18.61 -9.60
CA SER A 115 9.83 -18.30 -10.92
C SER A 115 8.65 -17.33 -10.75
N LEU A 116 8.82 -16.11 -11.22
CA LEU A 116 7.76 -15.11 -11.35
C LEU A 116 7.00 -15.26 -12.67
N VAL A 117 7.25 -16.37 -13.41
CA VAL A 117 6.47 -16.67 -14.59
C VAL A 117 5.03 -16.92 -14.14
N PRO A 118 4.07 -16.15 -14.64
CA PRO A 118 2.67 -16.36 -14.32
C PRO A 118 2.31 -17.82 -14.63
N ASP A 119 1.69 -18.49 -13.68
CA ASP A 119 1.01 -19.74 -13.95
C ASP A 119 -0.26 -19.47 -14.78
N GLU A 120 -0.93 -20.52 -15.22
CA GLU A 120 -2.17 -20.40 -16.02
C GLU A 120 -3.21 -19.50 -15.34
N GLN A 121 -3.27 -19.51 -14.03
CA GLN A 121 -4.18 -18.67 -13.25
C GLN A 121 -3.77 -17.19 -13.30
N GLY A 122 -2.49 -16.90 -13.20
CA GLY A 122 -1.95 -15.54 -13.30
C GLY A 122 -2.15 -14.95 -14.69
N GLU A 123 -1.92 -15.75 -15.74
CA GLU A 123 -2.18 -15.33 -17.14
C GLU A 123 -3.66 -15.06 -17.39
N ALA A 124 -4.54 -15.95 -16.92
CA ALA A 124 -5.98 -15.76 -17.04
C ALA A 124 -6.45 -14.50 -16.31
N LEU A 125 -5.96 -14.27 -15.09
CA LEU A 125 -6.27 -13.05 -14.33
C LEU A 125 -5.81 -11.79 -15.07
N LEU A 126 -4.61 -11.78 -15.62
CA LEU A 126 -4.09 -10.66 -16.41
C LEU A 126 -4.96 -10.40 -17.65
N ALA A 127 -5.34 -11.45 -18.36
CA ALA A 127 -6.22 -11.34 -19.52
C ALA A 127 -7.59 -10.75 -19.15
N ASP A 128 -8.17 -11.21 -18.06
CA ASP A 128 -9.45 -10.69 -17.52
C ASP A 128 -9.36 -9.22 -17.11
N MET A 129 -8.27 -8.83 -16.44
CA MET A 129 -8.01 -7.44 -16.05
C MET A 129 -7.91 -6.53 -17.28
N VAL A 130 -7.19 -6.96 -18.33
CA VAL A 130 -7.04 -6.20 -19.57
C VAL A 130 -8.38 -6.11 -20.31
N ALA A 131 -9.08 -7.23 -20.49
CA ALA A 131 -10.38 -7.28 -21.17
C ALA A 131 -11.44 -6.40 -20.46
N SER A 132 -11.45 -6.43 -19.13
CA SER A 132 -12.35 -5.66 -18.28
C SER A 132 -11.87 -4.23 -18.04
N LYS A 133 -10.69 -3.83 -18.53
CA LYS A 133 -10.07 -2.51 -18.34
C LYS A 133 -9.95 -2.12 -16.87
N ILE A 134 -9.59 -3.08 -16.03
CA ILE A 134 -9.43 -2.88 -14.59
C ILE A 134 -8.18 -2.03 -14.34
N SER A 135 -8.34 -1.03 -13.47
CA SER A 135 -7.27 -0.14 -13.00
C SER A 135 -7.30 -0.03 -11.48
N LYS A 136 -6.36 0.73 -10.89
CA LYS A 136 -6.28 0.87 -9.42
C LYS A 136 -7.59 1.32 -8.78
N TYR A 137 -8.30 2.27 -9.39
CA TYR A 137 -9.53 2.86 -8.83
C TYR A 137 -10.77 2.62 -9.68
N ASN A 138 -10.61 2.05 -10.88
CA ASN A 138 -11.71 1.78 -11.80
C ASN A 138 -12.62 2.99 -12.05
N VAL A 139 -12.00 4.16 -12.14
CA VAL A 139 -12.65 5.44 -12.47
C VAL A 139 -11.99 6.03 -13.70
N GLY A 140 -12.77 6.66 -14.51
CA GLY A 140 -12.33 7.30 -15.75
C GLY A 140 -13.46 7.36 -16.76
N GLY A 141 -13.37 8.29 -17.69
CA GLY A 141 -14.25 8.37 -18.84
C GLY A 141 -13.64 7.68 -20.06
N GLN A 142 -14.37 7.71 -21.16
CA GLN A 142 -13.77 7.36 -22.44
C GLN A 142 -12.69 8.38 -22.77
N TRP A 143 -11.50 7.86 -23.00
CA TRP A 143 -10.39 8.68 -23.44
C TRP A 143 -10.40 8.77 -24.96
N ASP A 144 -10.58 9.96 -25.51
CA ASP A 144 -10.36 10.24 -26.91
C ASP A 144 -8.89 10.68 -27.11
N GLU A 145 -8.20 10.00 -28.00
CA GLU A 145 -6.74 10.10 -28.20
C GLU A 145 -6.32 10.81 -29.48
N PRO A 146 -6.82 12.03 -29.82
CA PRO A 146 -6.37 12.68 -31.07
C PRO A 146 -4.85 12.91 -31.08
N ALA A 147 -4.26 13.15 -29.90
CA ALA A 147 -2.82 13.38 -29.76
C ALA A 147 -1.98 12.13 -30.07
N LEU A 148 -2.47 10.94 -29.70
CA LEU A 148 -1.76 9.68 -29.98
C LEU A 148 -1.87 9.21 -31.43
N ARG A 149 -2.84 9.74 -32.17
CA ARG A 149 -3.01 9.45 -33.62
C ARG A 149 -2.08 10.25 -34.51
N ARG A 150 -1.43 11.30 -33.99
CA ARG A 150 -0.47 12.11 -34.74
C ARG A 150 0.79 11.29 -35.07
N PRO A 151 1.38 11.42 -36.28
CA PRO A 151 2.64 10.75 -36.58
C PRO A 151 3.77 11.31 -35.69
N GLY A 152 4.81 10.51 -35.47
CA GLY A 152 5.99 10.88 -34.68
C GLY A 152 6.15 10.09 -33.39
N LYS A 153 7.28 10.32 -32.71
CA LYS A 153 7.57 9.72 -31.40
C LYS A 153 6.62 10.26 -30.35
N LYS A 154 6.16 9.38 -29.47
CA LYS A 154 5.34 9.73 -28.32
C LYS A 154 6.18 9.58 -27.07
N VAL A 155 6.13 10.58 -26.19
CA VAL A 155 6.78 10.56 -24.89
C VAL A 155 5.68 10.73 -23.86
N LEU A 156 5.51 9.73 -23.01
CA LEU A 156 4.61 9.81 -21.85
C LEU A 156 5.41 10.29 -20.65
N VAL A 157 4.99 11.41 -20.09
CA VAL A 157 5.50 11.89 -18.81
C VAL A 157 4.46 11.56 -17.76
N VAL A 158 4.87 10.78 -16.75
CA VAL A 158 4.00 10.40 -15.64
C VAL A 158 4.39 11.21 -14.42
N ASP A 159 3.43 11.94 -13.88
CA ASP A 159 3.60 12.74 -12.67
C ASP A 159 2.75 12.15 -11.52
N GLN A 160 3.05 12.55 -10.29
CA GLN A 160 2.37 12.13 -9.08
C GLN A 160 1.71 13.33 -8.39
N THR A 161 0.76 13.03 -7.51
CA THR A 161 0.13 14.08 -6.69
C THR A 161 1.17 14.83 -5.88
N ALA A 162 1.12 16.16 -5.90
CA ALA A 162 2.05 17.00 -5.14
C ALA A 162 2.08 16.60 -3.65
N GLY A 163 3.29 16.40 -3.12
CA GLY A 163 3.51 15.95 -1.75
C GLY A 163 3.33 14.44 -1.53
N ASP A 164 3.19 13.66 -2.60
CA ASP A 164 3.22 12.20 -2.48
C ASP A 164 4.62 11.74 -2.05
N LEU A 165 4.67 10.92 -0.99
CA LEU A 165 5.93 10.41 -0.45
C LEU A 165 6.67 9.51 -1.44
N SER A 166 5.97 8.90 -2.40
CA SER A 166 6.60 8.07 -3.42
C SER A 166 7.56 8.85 -4.32
N VAL A 167 7.35 10.16 -4.52
CA VAL A 167 8.25 11.03 -5.29
C VAL A 167 9.58 11.16 -4.55
N ALA A 168 9.55 11.69 -3.33
CA ALA A 168 10.76 11.95 -2.55
C ALA A 168 11.49 10.65 -2.16
N LEU A 169 10.76 9.60 -1.75
CA LEU A 169 11.33 8.32 -1.34
C LEU A 169 11.70 7.43 -2.52
N GLY A 170 11.18 7.72 -3.71
CA GLY A 170 11.59 7.10 -4.97
C GLY A 170 12.79 7.77 -5.63
N GLY A 171 13.40 8.80 -5.00
CA GLY A 171 14.55 9.53 -5.50
C GLY A 171 14.17 10.63 -6.52
N GLY A 172 12.89 10.94 -6.65
CA GLY A 172 12.41 12.05 -7.47
C GLY A 172 12.43 13.39 -6.75
N SER A 173 12.35 14.47 -7.51
CA SER A 173 12.15 15.82 -7.01
C SER A 173 10.94 16.45 -7.71
N PRO A 174 10.10 17.22 -7.01
CA PRO A 174 9.01 17.94 -7.66
C PRO A 174 9.48 19.02 -8.65
N ASP A 175 10.76 19.33 -8.62
CA ASP A 175 11.38 20.38 -9.44
C ASP A 175 12.19 19.81 -10.63
N THR A 176 12.11 18.52 -10.92
CA THR A 176 12.84 17.85 -12.02
C THR A 176 11.92 17.31 -13.09
#